data_b71cede89cf882ce6210fadef9853cde
#
_entry.id   b71cede89cf882ce6210fadef9853cde
#
_cell.length_a   1.000
_cell.length_b   1.000
_cell.length_c   1.000
_cell.angle_alpha   90.00
_cell.angle_beta   90.00
_cell.angle_gamma   90.00
#
_symmetry.space_group_name_H-M   'P 1'
#
loop_
_entity.id
_entity.type
_entity.pdbx_description
1 polymer ?
#
loop_
_entity_poly.entity_id
_entity_poly.type
_entity_poly.pdbx_seq_one_letter_code
_entity_poly.pdbx_strand_id
1 'polypeptide(L)'
;MAARRFSKAVTAAIAKDKILGVQAGSGDHRFIGVWVVVVDGRVFIRSWGLKRAGWYQAFVKEPVGRIQAAGRELRVRAVTRTSERTKAAVDAAYAAKYTTPGAIKYVKGFARSKRRRDTTTELLPA
;
A
#
# COMPACT_ATOMS: atom_id res chain seq x y z
N MET A 1 5.85 23.49 2.21
CA MET A 1 4.45 23.08 1.98
C MET A 1 4.19 21.73 2.63
N ALA A 2 3.07 21.62 3.30
CA ALA A 2 2.67 20.33 3.85
C ALA A 2 2.39 19.34 2.70
N ALA A 3 2.80 18.07 2.88
CA ALA A 3 2.48 17.04 1.93
C ALA A 3 0.97 16.85 1.88
N ARG A 4 0.42 16.61 0.68
CA ARG A 4 -1.00 16.27 0.53
C ARG A 4 -1.28 14.95 1.19
N ARG A 5 -2.44 14.84 1.79
CA ARG A 5 -2.95 13.59 2.35
C ARG A 5 -4.37 13.37 1.86
N PHE A 6 -4.78 12.11 1.84
CA PHE A 6 -6.18 11.78 1.59
C PHE A 6 -7.07 12.35 2.69
N SER A 7 -8.31 12.66 2.35
CA SER A 7 -9.30 13.08 3.33
C SER A 7 -9.55 11.99 4.36
N LYS A 8 -10.07 12.35 5.52
CA LYS A 8 -10.46 11.39 6.56
C LYS A 8 -11.47 10.38 6.05
N ALA A 9 -12.41 10.82 5.19
CA ALA A 9 -13.42 9.92 4.60
C ALA A 9 -12.76 8.86 3.73
N VAL A 10 -11.79 9.23 2.90
CA VAL A 10 -11.07 8.29 2.03
C VAL A 10 -10.24 7.31 2.87
N THR A 11 -9.46 7.81 3.83
CA THR A 11 -8.63 6.92 4.66
C THR A 11 -9.48 6.00 5.52
N ALA A 12 -10.63 6.44 6.01
CA ALA A 12 -11.55 5.58 6.74
C ALA A 12 -12.11 4.45 5.86
N ALA A 13 -12.46 4.76 4.61
CA ALA A 13 -12.93 3.76 3.66
C ALA A 13 -11.84 2.73 3.36
N ILE A 14 -10.60 3.19 3.13
CA ILE A 14 -9.45 2.30 2.88
C ILE A 14 -9.17 1.42 4.10
N ALA A 15 -9.22 1.98 5.30
CA ALA A 15 -8.96 1.24 6.53
C ALA A 15 -9.97 0.11 6.76
N LYS A 16 -11.21 0.29 6.32
CA LYS A 16 -12.26 -0.73 6.42
C LYS A 16 -12.09 -1.86 5.40
N ASP A 17 -11.58 -1.54 4.22
CA ASP A 17 -11.47 -2.51 3.13
C ASP A 17 -10.26 -3.41 3.34
N LYS A 18 -10.43 -4.71 3.10
CA LYS A 18 -9.33 -5.68 3.18
C LYS A 18 -8.43 -5.60 1.95
N ILE A 19 -8.98 -5.20 0.82
CA ILE A 19 -8.28 -5.17 -0.47
C ILE A 19 -8.41 -3.78 -1.07
N LEU A 20 -7.28 -3.24 -1.52
CA LEU A 20 -7.22 -1.99 -2.27
C LEU A 20 -6.93 -2.31 -3.74
N GLY A 21 -7.73 -1.77 -4.65
CA GLY A 21 -7.44 -1.86 -6.08
C GLY A 21 -6.35 -0.86 -6.45
N VAL A 22 -5.30 -1.34 -7.11
CA VAL A 22 -4.14 -0.51 -7.49
C VAL A 22 -3.83 -0.71 -8.97
N GLN A 23 -3.60 0.41 -9.68
CA GLN A 23 -3.11 0.42 -11.04
C GLN A 23 -1.84 1.28 -11.05
N ALA A 24 -0.68 0.64 -11.15
CA ALA A 24 0.61 1.32 -11.08
C ALA A 24 1.05 1.81 -12.46
N GLY A 25 1.59 3.02 -12.51
CA GLY A 25 2.03 3.64 -13.74
C GLY A 25 0.90 4.31 -14.51
N SER A 26 1.22 4.83 -15.69
CA SER A 26 0.26 5.53 -16.56
C SER A 26 -0.41 4.63 -17.59
N GLY A 27 -0.01 3.34 -17.65
CA GLY A 27 -0.58 2.40 -18.59
C GLY A 27 -2.02 2.03 -18.28
N ASP A 28 -2.71 1.50 -19.28
CA ASP A 28 -4.12 1.11 -19.17
C ASP A 28 -4.24 -0.34 -18.74
N HIS A 29 -3.74 -0.64 -17.54
CA HIS A 29 -3.76 -1.98 -16.97
C HIS A 29 -5.01 -2.22 -16.15
N ARG A 30 -5.27 -3.49 -15.82
CA ARG A 30 -6.29 -3.82 -14.83
C ARG A 30 -5.83 -3.36 -13.44
N PHE A 31 -6.80 -3.00 -12.61
CA PHE A 31 -6.55 -2.85 -11.19
C PHE A 31 -6.27 -4.22 -10.58
N ILE A 32 -5.26 -4.30 -9.74
CA ILE A 32 -4.95 -5.50 -8.96
C ILE A 32 -5.30 -5.27 -7.50
N GLY A 33 -5.69 -6.33 -6.80
CA GLY A 33 -6.02 -6.24 -5.39
C GLY A 33 -4.79 -6.46 -4.52
N VAL A 34 -4.54 -5.54 -3.59
CA VAL A 34 -3.44 -5.66 -2.63
C VAL A 34 -3.96 -5.42 -1.22
N TRP A 35 -3.27 -6.00 -0.23
CA TRP A 35 -3.51 -5.67 1.16
C TRP A 35 -3.00 -4.27 1.47
N VAL A 36 -3.73 -3.56 2.31
CA VAL A 36 -3.47 -2.15 2.58
C VAL A 36 -3.65 -1.87 4.06
N VAL A 37 -2.83 -0.97 4.59
CA VAL A 37 -2.97 -0.47 5.96
C VAL A 37 -2.95 1.06 5.98
N VAL A 38 -3.58 1.61 7.00
CA VAL A 38 -3.56 3.05 7.26
C VAL A 38 -2.89 3.27 8.61
N VAL A 39 -1.87 4.12 8.64
CA VAL A 39 -1.11 4.46 9.85
C VAL A 39 -1.09 5.98 9.95
N ASP A 40 -1.68 6.53 11.00
CA ASP A 40 -1.74 7.98 11.23
C ASP A 40 -2.25 8.76 10.01
N GLY A 41 -3.30 8.25 9.36
CA GLY A 41 -3.88 8.87 8.18
C GLY A 41 -3.06 8.70 6.90
N ARG A 42 -2.03 7.88 6.93
CA ARG A 42 -1.15 7.59 5.78
C ARG A 42 -1.41 6.18 5.28
N VAL A 43 -1.44 6.03 3.97
CA VAL A 43 -1.79 4.77 3.30
C VAL A 43 -0.54 4.04 2.85
N PHE A 44 -0.40 2.78 3.25
CA PHE A 44 0.77 1.96 2.90
C PHE A 44 0.38 0.63 2.30
N ILE A 45 1.17 0.17 1.34
CA ILE A 45 1.07 -1.17 0.76
C ILE A 45 2.46 -1.81 0.69
N ARG A 46 2.49 -3.16 0.63
CA ARG A 46 3.71 -3.94 0.45
C ARG A 46 3.49 -5.00 -0.62
N SER A 47 4.55 -5.34 -1.35
CA SER A 47 4.49 -6.38 -2.37
C SER A 47 4.80 -7.75 -1.76
N TRP A 48 3.90 -8.70 -1.96
CA TRP A 48 4.14 -10.08 -1.55
C TRP A 48 4.96 -10.84 -2.60
N GLY A 49 4.55 -10.76 -3.86
CA GLY A 49 5.10 -11.58 -4.93
C GLY A 49 6.49 -11.18 -5.43
N LEU A 50 6.90 -9.94 -5.24
CA LEU A 50 8.22 -9.42 -5.64
C LEU A 50 8.55 -9.66 -7.12
N LYS A 51 7.54 -9.67 -7.99
CA LYS A 51 7.71 -9.96 -9.42
C LYS A 51 8.28 -8.76 -10.16
N ARG A 52 9.10 -9.03 -11.19
CA ARG A 52 9.64 -7.96 -12.06
C ARG A 52 8.55 -7.11 -12.69
N ALA A 53 7.47 -7.75 -13.14
CA ALA A 53 6.33 -7.08 -13.76
C ALA A 53 5.26 -6.69 -12.74
N GLY A 54 5.57 -6.77 -11.44
CA GLY A 54 4.62 -6.43 -10.38
C GLY A 54 4.46 -4.93 -10.19
N TRP A 55 3.45 -4.56 -9.41
CA TRP A 55 3.11 -3.16 -9.17
C TRP A 55 4.24 -2.37 -8.52
N TYR A 56 5.04 -3.01 -7.67
CA TYR A 56 6.13 -2.32 -6.98
C TYR A 56 7.17 -1.81 -7.98
N GLN A 57 7.63 -2.68 -8.88
CA GLN A 57 8.60 -2.29 -9.90
C GLN A 57 8.00 -1.27 -10.88
N ALA A 58 6.72 -1.39 -11.19
CA ALA A 58 6.05 -0.40 -12.03
C ALA A 58 6.06 0.99 -11.38
N PHE A 59 5.81 1.09 -10.07
CA PHE A 59 5.89 2.36 -9.35
C PHE A 59 7.33 2.87 -9.22
N VAL A 60 8.32 1.98 -9.13
CA VAL A 60 9.73 2.41 -9.10
C VAL A 60 10.09 3.09 -10.41
N LYS A 61 9.61 2.56 -11.54
CA LYS A 61 9.85 3.16 -12.85
C LYS A 61 9.03 4.42 -13.07
N GLU A 62 7.76 4.40 -12.67
CA GLU A 62 6.83 5.51 -12.87
C GLU A 62 5.99 5.65 -11.61
N PRO A 63 6.32 6.59 -10.70
CA PRO A 63 5.73 6.65 -9.37
C PRO A 63 4.35 7.32 -9.33
N VAL A 64 3.54 7.11 -10.34
CA VAL A 64 2.17 7.58 -10.44
C VAL A 64 1.25 6.44 -10.80
N GLY A 65 -0.01 6.55 -10.44
CA GLY A 65 -1.00 5.52 -10.76
C GLY A 65 -2.36 5.90 -10.24
N ARG A 66 -3.21 4.89 -10.07
CA ARG A 66 -4.58 5.07 -9.57
C ARG A 66 -4.91 4.01 -8.54
N ILE A 67 -5.83 4.36 -7.64
CA ILE A 67 -6.42 3.40 -6.70
C ILE A 67 -7.93 3.48 -6.80
N GLN A 68 -8.58 2.37 -6.43
CA GLN A 68 -10.04 2.32 -6.27
C GLN A 68 -10.33 2.35 -4.77
N ALA A 69 -10.89 3.46 -4.30
CA ALA A 69 -11.20 3.67 -2.90
C ALA A 69 -12.43 4.56 -2.75
N ALA A 70 -13.22 4.30 -1.71
CA ALA A 70 -14.43 5.08 -1.43
C ALA A 70 -15.38 5.17 -2.63
N GLY A 71 -15.48 4.09 -3.42
CA GLY A 71 -16.33 4.03 -4.61
C GLY A 71 -15.85 4.87 -5.79
N ARG A 72 -14.61 5.32 -5.78
CA ARG A 72 -14.03 6.18 -6.82
C ARG A 72 -12.66 5.69 -7.25
N GLU A 73 -12.22 6.15 -8.42
CA GLU A 73 -10.82 6.04 -8.83
C GLU A 73 -10.11 7.34 -8.45
N LEU A 74 -8.99 7.19 -7.76
CA LEU A 74 -8.19 8.33 -7.29
C LEU A 74 -6.78 8.23 -7.85
N ARG A 75 -6.26 9.35 -8.34
CA ARG A 75 -4.87 9.42 -8.79
C ARG A 75 -3.95 9.45 -7.58
N VAL A 76 -2.85 8.71 -7.65
CA VAL A 76 -1.89 8.61 -6.56
C VAL A 76 -0.47 8.78 -7.04
N ARG A 77 0.38 9.19 -6.11
CA ARG A 77 1.82 9.15 -6.22
C ARG A 77 2.34 8.14 -5.22
N ALA A 78 3.27 7.30 -5.64
CA ALA A 78 3.85 6.27 -4.80
C ALA A 78 5.25 6.70 -4.34
N VAL A 79 5.52 6.55 -3.04
CA VAL A 79 6.83 6.88 -2.46
C VAL A 79 7.28 5.69 -1.62
N THR A 80 8.42 5.10 -1.97
CA THR A 80 9.03 4.05 -1.15
C THR A 80 9.58 4.68 0.13
N ARG A 81 9.17 4.14 1.28
CA ARG A 81 9.64 4.61 2.58
C ARG A 81 10.69 3.65 3.13
N THR A 82 11.83 4.20 3.51
CA THR A 82 13.00 3.42 3.93
C THR A 82 13.28 3.48 5.43
N SER A 83 12.60 4.37 6.16
CA SER A 83 12.75 4.52 7.59
C SER A 83 12.35 3.23 8.33
N GLU A 84 13.19 2.76 9.22
CA GLU A 84 12.91 1.59 10.05
C GLU A 84 11.70 1.83 10.95
N ARG A 85 11.56 3.04 11.46
CA ARG A 85 10.39 3.45 12.26
C ARG A 85 9.09 3.30 11.49
N THR A 86 9.06 3.76 10.24
CA THR A 86 7.89 3.61 9.37
C THR A 86 7.61 2.14 9.08
N LYS A 87 8.64 1.37 8.76
CA LYS A 87 8.49 -0.07 8.48
C LYS A 87 7.94 -0.81 9.70
N ALA A 88 8.41 -0.50 10.90
CA ALA A 88 7.91 -1.11 12.13
C ALA A 88 6.44 -0.76 12.38
N ALA A 89 6.03 0.48 12.14
CA ALA A 89 4.64 0.88 12.28
C ALA A 89 3.74 0.16 11.27
N VAL A 90 4.22 -0.03 10.05
CA VAL A 90 3.49 -0.79 9.02
C VAL A 90 3.38 -2.27 9.39
N ASP A 91 4.46 -2.87 9.93
CA ASP A 91 4.42 -4.24 10.46
C ASP A 91 3.28 -4.41 11.47
N ALA A 92 3.23 -3.50 12.44
CA ALA A 92 2.21 -3.54 13.49
C ALA A 92 0.79 -3.35 12.93
N ALA A 93 0.64 -2.46 11.93
CA ALA A 93 -0.65 -2.20 11.31
C ALA A 93 -1.18 -3.42 10.54
N TYR A 94 -0.32 -4.14 9.82
CA TYR A 94 -0.71 -5.38 9.17
C TYR A 94 -1.15 -6.43 10.19
N ALA A 95 -0.41 -6.58 11.28
CA ALA A 95 -0.74 -7.53 12.33
C ALA A 95 -2.09 -7.21 13.00
N ALA A 96 -2.38 -5.94 13.18
CA ALA A 96 -3.64 -5.50 13.79
C ALA A 96 -4.85 -5.69 12.87
N LYS A 97 -4.67 -5.53 11.56
CA LYS A 97 -5.77 -5.56 10.60
C LYS A 97 -6.09 -6.96 10.08
N TYR A 98 -5.07 -7.75 9.76
CA TYR A 98 -5.23 -9.05 9.10
C TYR A 98 -5.02 -10.17 10.11
N THR A 99 -6.09 -10.53 10.82
CA THR A 99 -6.03 -11.40 12.00
C THR A 99 -6.60 -12.79 11.80
N THR A 100 -7.11 -13.11 10.60
CA THR A 100 -7.64 -14.45 10.33
C THR A 100 -6.52 -15.50 10.34
N PRO A 101 -6.80 -16.77 10.70
CA PRO A 101 -5.77 -17.81 10.69
C PRO A 101 -5.05 -17.93 9.34
N GLY A 102 -5.76 -17.80 8.23
CA GLY A 102 -5.15 -17.87 6.89
C GLY A 102 -4.28 -16.67 6.55
N ALA A 103 -4.48 -15.53 7.21
CA ALA A 103 -3.71 -14.31 6.95
C ALA A 103 -2.41 -14.24 7.74
N ILE A 104 -2.32 -14.91 8.89
CA ILE A 104 -1.21 -14.76 9.83
C ILE A 104 0.15 -15.05 9.19
N LYS A 105 0.26 -16.09 8.37
CA LYS A 105 1.53 -16.44 7.72
C LYS A 105 2.00 -15.33 6.77
N TYR A 106 1.07 -14.65 6.08
CA TYR A 106 1.40 -13.55 5.19
C TYR A 106 1.82 -12.30 5.97
N VAL A 107 1.14 -12.02 7.08
CA VAL A 107 1.52 -10.92 7.98
C VAL A 107 2.94 -11.13 8.48
N LYS A 108 3.27 -12.34 8.93
CA LYS A 108 4.63 -12.68 9.39
C LYS A 108 5.65 -12.55 8.26
N GLY A 109 5.29 -12.99 7.05
CA GLY A 109 6.16 -12.85 5.87
C GLY A 109 6.46 -11.40 5.55
N PHE A 110 5.47 -10.51 5.62
CA PHE A 110 5.66 -9.07 5.40
C PHE A 110 6.59 -8.44 6.46
N ALA A 111 6.55 -8.94 7.70
CA ALA A 111 7.36 -8.39 8.79
C ALA A 111 8.78 -8.94 8.82
N ARG A 112 8.97 -10.20 8.42
CA ARG A 112 10.25 -10.91 8.55
C ARG A 112 11.11 -10.90 7.29
N SER A 113 10.49 -10.80 6.12
CA SER A 113 11.22 -10.78 4.85
C SER A 113 11.76 -9.37 4.59
N LYS A 114 13.07 -9.23 4.60
CA LYS A 114 13.70 -7.93 4.31
C LYS A 114 13.26 -7.40 2.94
N ARG A 115 13.24 -8.26 1.92
CA ARG A 115 12.84 -7.85 0.57
C ARG A 115 11.43 -7.31 0.53
N ARG A 116 10.49 -7.97 1.24
CA ARG A 116 9.09 -7.51 1.29
C ARG A 116 8.93 -6.24 2.11
N ARG A 117 9.62 -6.15 3.25
CA ARG A 117 9.63 -4.91 4.05
C ARG A 117 10.17 -3.73 3.26
N ASP A 118 11.18 -3.96 2.43
CA ASP A 118 11.79 -2.91 1.61
C ASP A 118 10.85 -2.40 0.51
N THR A 119 9.74 -3.09 0.23
CA THR A 119 8.70 -2.59 -0.69
C THR A 119 7.68 -1.67 -0.01
N THR A 120 7.89 -1.28 1.23
CA THR A 120 6.96 -0.39 1.95
C THR A 120 6.75 0.89 1.15
N THR A 121 5.55 1.06 0.62
CA THR A 121 5.20 2.15 -0.28
C THR A 121 4.06 2.96 0.33
N GLU A 122 4.25 4.26 0.44
CA GLU A 122 3.19 5.18 0.82
C GLU A 122 2.51 5.70 -0.44
N LEU A 123 1.18 5.69 -0.44
CA LEU A 123 0.37 6.27 -1.51
C LEU A 123 -0.14 7.64 -1.07
N LEU A 124 0.15 8.65 -1.88
CA LEU A 124 -0.26 10.03 -1.64
C LEU A 124 -1.21 10.48 -2.74
N PRO A 125 -2.14 11.41 -2.45
CA PRO A 125 -2.96 11.99 -3.52
C PRO A 125 -2.06 12.70 -4.54
N ALA A 126 -2.36 12.50 -5.81
CA ALA A 126 -1.62 13.16 -6.89
C ALA A 126 -2.40 14.33 -7.45
#